data_c00ab122549eca12ab4a25596116601b
#
_entry.id   c00ab122549eca12ab4a25596116601b
#
_cell.length_a   1.000
_cell.length_b   1.000
_cell.length_c   1.000
_cell.angle_alpha   90.00
_cell.angle_beta   90.00
_cell.angle_gamma   90.00
#
_symmetry.space_group_name_H-M   'P 1'
#
loop_
_entity.id
_entity.type
_entity.pdbx_description
1 polymer ?
#
loop_
_entity_poly.entity_id
_entity_poly.type
_entity_poly.pdbx_seq_one_letter_code
_entity_poly.pdbx_strand_id
1 'polypeptide(L)'
;MVLVGRGDGVATGKFGFPSLAGEPAFVLHAGIFRGPAMCRPHLMRSDMTPNPIIERPEQYRFHNGTKAVWPFAVEEYEDRVAGLRDIMEMHGLDAVVLTSMHNVAYYSGFLYCGFGRPYGCVVTATECVTISAGIDAGQPWRRSHGDNITYTDWARDNFWRAVASVTGLGKAVGVEADHLTMERAEKFNTFVKPKRGMDISPATMVQRMTKSAAEIALIKQGAQVADVGGYAIRDAVRVGAREIDVAMAGRDAMEMEIAKRFPDAEYRDTWVWFQSGINTDGAHNPVTSRKLKQGDILSLNCFPMISGY
;
A
#
# COMPACT_ATOMS: atom_id res chain seq x y z
N MET A 1 -7.11 37.74 -1.09
CA MET A 1 -6.47 39.07 -1.11
C MET A 1 -5.00 38.83 -1.43
N VAL A 2 -4.65 39.15 -2.66
CA VAL A 2 -3.30 38.91 -3.22
C VAL A 2 -2.48 40.15 -2.97
N LEU A 3 -1.28 39.99 -2.44
CA LEU A 3 -0.25 41.04 -2.47
C LEU A 3 0.98 40.49 -3.19
N VAL A 4 1.21 41.08 -4.37
CA VAL A 4 2.41 40.91 -5.20
C VAL A 4 3.43 41.91 -4.76
N GLY A 5 4.65 41.47 -4.43
CA GLY A 5 5.81 42.28 -4.24
C GLY A 5 6.95 41.77 -5.11
N ARG A 6 7.32 42.56 -6.12
CA ARG A 6 8.56 42.39 -6.91
C ARG A 6 9.74 42.95 -6.11
N GLY A 7 10.89 42.28 -6.22
CA GLY A 7 12.15 42.82 -5.74
C GLY A 7 13.31 41.90 -6.14
N ASP A 8 14.09 42.37 -7.14
CA ASP A 8 15.30 41.74 -7.66
C ASP A 8 16.42 41.75 -6.61
N GLY A 9 17.19 40.68 -6.55
CA GLY A 9 18.43 40.66 -5.74
C GLY A 9 19.03 39.25 -5.63
N VAL A 10 19.96 38.93 -6.53
CA VAL A 10 20.84 37.78 -6.44
C VAL A 10 21.81 37.99 -5.28
N ALA A 11 21.73 37.15 -4.24
CA ALA A 11 22.74 37.05 -3.20
C ALA A 11 23.17 35.59 -3.03
N THR A 12 24.42 35.31 -3.48
CA THR A 12 25.11 34.04 -3.21
C THR A 12 25.58 34.05 -1.75
N GLY A 13 24.82 33.34 -0.88
CA GLY A 13 25.20 33.14 0.52
C GLY A 13 25.67 31.70 0.74
N LYS A 14 26.95 31.50 1.06
CA LYS A 14 27.48 30.25 1.60
C LYS A 14 26.90 30.06 3.01
N PHE A 15 26.08 29.05 3.20
CA PHE A 15 25.68 28.63 4.55
C PHE A 15 26.72 27.67 5.12
N GLY A 16 27.50 28.15 6.10
CA GLY A 16 28.30 27.32 6.98
C GLY A 16 27.47 26.87 8.17
N PHE A 17 27.45 25.57 8.42
CA PHE A 17 26.86 25.02 9.65
C PHE A 17 27.89 25.08 10.79
N PRO A 18 27.53 25.52 12.00
CA PRO A 18 28.43 25.44 13.15
C PRO A 18 28.55 23.99 13.61
N SER A 19 29.79 23.53 13.83
CA SER A 19 30.09 22.24 14.43
C SER A 19 29.73 22.25 15.91
N LEU A 20 28.82 21.35 16.32
CA LEU A 20 28.66 20.99 17.72
C LEU A 20 29.68 19.90 18.07
N ALA A 21 30.66 20.26 18.90
CA ALA A 21 31.60 19.32 19.46
C ALA A 21 30.97 18.53 20.57
N GLY A 22 31.14 17.19 20.52
CA GLY A 22 31.04 16.31 21.66
C GLY A 22 29.95 15.28 21.67
N GLU A 23 30.02 14.29 20.76
CA GLU A 23 29.50 12.93 21.02
C GLU A 23 30.30 11.90 20.20
N PRO A 24 30.51 10.65 20.71
CA PRO A 24 31.40 9.69 20.07
C PRO A 24 30.82 9.17 18.76
N ALA A 25 31.54 9.40 17.68
CA ALA A 25 31.23 8.84 16.37
C ALA A 25 31.29 7.31 16.41
N PHE A 26 30.20 6.66 16.03
CA PHE A 26 30.21 5.25 15.65
C PHE A 26 30.99 5.12 14.35
N VAL A 27 32.26 4.72 14.45
CA VAL A 27 33.09 4.39 13.30
C VAL A 27 32.75 2.97 12.86
N LEU A 28 32.04 2.83 11.75
CA LEU A 28 31.98 1.58 11.00
C LEU A 28 33.39 1.30 10.44
N HIS A 29 34.12 0.40 11.08
CA HIS A 29 35.39 -0.11 10.56
C HIS A 29 35.10 -0.92 9.30
N ALA A 30 35.26 -0.35 8.12
CA ALA A 30 35.55 -1.10 6.91
C ALA A 30 36.99 -1.60 7.04
N GLY A 31 37.14 -2.86 7.44
CA GLY A 31 38.43 -3.53 7.54
C GLY A 31 39.05 -3.65 6.13
N ILE A 32 40.05 -2.82 5.86
CA ILE A 32 40.90 -3.02 4.69
C ILE A 32 41.89 -4.12 5.06
N PHE A 33 41.62 -5.34 4.58
CA PHE A 33 42.60 -6.42 4.61
C PHE A 33 43.70 -6.07 3.59
N ARG A 34 44.86 -5.62 4.07
CA ARG A 34 46.12 -5.65 3.31
C ARG A 34 46.71 -7.05 3.45
N GLY A 35 46.53 -7.90 2.45
CA GLY A 35 47.30 -9.11 2.26
C GLY A 35 48.52 -8.85 1.36
N PRO A 36 49.62 -9.62 1.51
CA PRO A 36 50.89 -9.35 0.85
C PRO A 36 50.86 -9.65 -0.65
N ALA A 37 51.71 -8.96 -1.34
CA ALA A 37 51.88 -8.88 -2.77
C ALA A 37 52.28 -10.21 -3.46
N MET A 38 52.06 -10.17 -4.77
CA MET A 38 52.51 -11.05 -5.83
C MET A 38 51.63 -12.25 -6.13
N CYS A 39 50.67 -12.05 -6.99
CA CYS A 39 50.23 -13.09 -7.89
C CYS A 39 50.61 -12.71 -9.32
N ARG A 40 51.41 -13.60 -9.97
CA ARG A 40 51.85 -13.50 -11.38
C ARG A 40 50.65 -13.47 -12.31
N PRO A 41 50.77 -12.83 -13.49
CA PRO A 41 49.68 -12.86 -14.47
C PRO A 41 49.51 -14.29 -14.99
N HIS A 42 48.47 -14.98 -14.51
CA HIS A 42 48.03 -16.20 -15.18
C HIS A 42 47.33 -15.81 -16.48
N LEU A 43 47.87 -16.36 -17.56
CA LEU A 43 47.33 -16.41 -18.90
C LEU A 43 45.78 -16.48 -18.85
N MET A 44 45.15 -15.51 -19.43
CA MET A 44 43.73 -15.59 -19.77
C MET A 44 43.50 -16.80 -20.64
N ARG A 45 42.91 -17.84 -20.11
CA ARG A 45 42.34 -18.89 -20.95
C ARG A 45 41.13 -18.29 -21.65
N SER A 46 41.16 -18.28 -22.94
CA SER A 46 40.10 -17.84 -23.87
C SER A 46 38.92 -18.82 -23.97
N ASP A 47 38.65 -19.61 -22.94
CA ASP A 47 37.56 -20.60 -22.92
C ASP A 47 36.47 -20.19 -21.91
N MET A 48 36.13 -18.91 -21.88
CA MET A 48 34.81 -18.53 -21.33
C MET A 48 33.78 -18.85 -22.42
N THR A 49 33.23 -20.07 -22.40
CA THR A 49 31.93 -20.30 -23.00
C THR A 49 30.99 -19.21 -22.46
N PRO A 50 30.29 -18.48 -23.34
CA PRO A 50 29.33 -17.49 -22.86
C PRO A 50 28.44 -18.17 -21.83
N ASN A 51 28.36 -17.61 -20.65
CA ASN A 51 27.38 -18.06 -19.64
C ASN A 51 26.05 -18.19 -20.37
N PRO A 52 25.38 -19.34 -20.36
CA PRO A 52 24.11 -19.47 -21.04
C PRO A 52 23.22 -18.30 -20.53
N ILE A 53 22.67 -17.55 -21.48
CA ILE A 53 21.73 -16.50 -21.13
C ILE A 53 20.61 -17.21 -20.39
N ILE A 54 20.63 -17.13 -19.05
CA ILE A 54 19.55 -17.64 -18.22
C ILE A 54 18.35 -16.76 -18.56
N GLU A 55 17.44 -17.31 -19.33
CA GLU A 55 16.20 -16.65 -19.67
C GLU A 55 15.44 -16.41 -18.36
N ARG A 56 15.37 -15.14 -17.96
CA ARG A 56 14.69 -14.75 -16.73
C ARG A 56 13.21 -14.55 -17.04
N PRO A 57 12.30 -15.25 -16.37
CA PRO A 57 10.87 -15.05 -16.60
C PRO A 57 10.46 -13.63 -16.22
N GLU A 58 9.59 -13.01 -17.01
CA GLU A 58 9.00 -11.70 -16.70
C GLU A 58 8.01 -11.80 -15.53
N GLN A 59 7.38 -12.97 -15.41
CA GLN A 59 6.35 -13.28 -14.43
C GLN A 59 6.23 -14.79 -14.21
N TYR A 60 5.66 -15.17 -13.10
CA TYR A 60 5.38 -16.57 -12.78
C TYR A 60 4.23 -16.66 -11.76
N ARG A 61 3.61 -17.84 -11.65
CA ARG A 61 2.67 -18.16 -10.57
C ARG A 61 3.46 -18.82 -9.44
N PHE A 62 3.29 -18.32 -8.23
CA PHE A 62 4.04 -18.80 -7.08
C PHE A 62 3.10 -19.11 -5.93
N HIS A 63 2.82 -20.40 -5.76
CA HIS A 63 1.97 -20.93 -4.72
C HIS A 63 2.85 -21.46 -3.59
N ASN A 64 2.83 -20.81 -2.43
CA ASN A 64 3.67 -21.19 -1.30
C ASN A 64 2.87 -21.19 0.01
N GLY A 65 2.78 -22.33 0.66
CA GLY A 65 2.04 -22.54 1.91
C GLY A 65 0.55 -22.78 1.70
N THR A 66 -0.25 -22.40 2.67
CA THR A 66 -1.70 -22.49 2.66
C THR A 66 -2.34 -21.11 2.54
N LYS A 67 -3.58 -21.04 2.06
CA LYS A 67 -4.35 -19.81 2.05
C LYS A 67 -4.55 -19.28 3.47
N ALA A 68 -4.47 -17.97 3.62
CA ALA A 68 -4.79 -17.29 4.88
C ALA A 68 -6.30 -17.40 5.19
N VAL A 69 -6.67 -17.18 6.43
CA VAL A 69 -8.07 -17.03 6.81
C VAL A 69 -8.50 -15.61 6.41
N TRP A 70 -9.53 -15.51 5.59
CA TRP A 70 -10.07 -14.22 5.17
C TRP A 70 -11.13 -13.70 6.15
N PRO A 71 -11.36 -12.37 6.19
CA PRO A 71 -12.40 -11.77 7.04
C PRO A 71 -13.81 -12.10 6.60
N PHE A 72 -13.99 -12.53 5.36
CA PHE A 72 -15.29 -12.92 4.78
C PHE A 72 -15.22 -14.32 4.21
N ALA A 73 -16.39 -14.95 4.10
CA ALA A 73 -16.54 -16.23 3.41
C ALA A 73 -16.16 -16.10 1.93
N VAL A 74 -15.79 -17.21 1.31
CA VAL A 74 -15.40 -17.27 -0.12
C VAL A 74 -16.53 -16.75 -1.01
N GLU A 75 -17.76 -17.10 -0.68
CA GLU A 75 -18.97 -16.72 -1.40
C GLU A 75 -19.15 -15.20 -1.47
N GLU A 76 -18.77 -14.47 -0.41
CA GLU A 76 -18.82 -13.00 -0.41
C GLU A 76 -17.90 -12.41 -1.49
N TYR A 77 -16.69 -12.96 -1.67
CA TYR A 77 -15.78 -12.51 -2.72
C TYR A 77 -16.26 -12.92 -4.12
N GLU A 78 -16.85 -14.10 -4.25
CA GLU A 78 -17.44 -14.59 -5.49
C GLU A 78 -18.61 -13.71 -5.93
N ASP A 79 -19.49 -13.32 -5.02
CA ASP A 79 -20.60 -12.40 -5.27
C ASP A 79 -20.12 -11.01 -5.70
N ARG A 80 -19.06 -10.49 -5.08
CA ARG A 80 -18.45 -9.21 -5.46
C ARG A 80 -17.90 -9.26 -6.88
N VAL A 81 -17.19 -10.34 -7.22
CA VAL A 81 -16.63 -10.54 -8.55
C VAL A 81 -17.75 -10.78 -9.57
N ALA A 82 -18.82 -11.49 -9.23
CA ALA A 82 -19.99 -11.65 -10.08
C ALA A 82 -20.64 -10.30 -10.41
N GLY A 83 -20.87 -9.45 -9.40
CA GLY A 83 -21.38 -8.09 -9.62
C GLY A 83 -20.48 -7.23 -10.53
N LEU A 84 -19.15 -7.39 -10.44
CA LEU A 84 -18.24 -6.72 -11.37
C LEU A 84 -18.37 -7.30 -12.80
N ARG A 85 -18.58 -8.60 -12.94
CA ARG A 85 -18.80 -9.22 -14.24
C ARG A 85 -20.11 -8.76 -14.90
N ASP A 86 -21.17 -8.55 -14.10
CA ASP A 86 -22.42 -7.96 -14.60
C ASP A 86 -22.17 -6.54 -15.16
N ILE A 87 -21.35 -5.74 -14.47
CA ILE A 87 -20.93 -4.43 -14.96
C ILE A 87 -20.10 -4.57 -16.24
N MET A 88 -19.19 -5.54 -16.30
CA MET A 88 -18.41 -5.82 -17.52
C MET A 88 -19.31 -6.17 -18.70
N GLU A 89 -20.28 -7.03 -18.50
CA GLU A 89 -21.25 -7.43 -19.53
C GLU A 89 -22.06 -6.21 -20.02
N MET A 90 -22.62 -5.43 -19.08
CA MET A 90 -23.40 -4.22 -19.39
C MET A 90 -22.63 -3.24 -20.26
N HIS A 91 -21.33 -3.13 -20.06
CA HIS A 91 -20.46 -2.20 -20.78
C HIS A 91 -19.65 -2.84 -21.92
N GLY A 92 -19.84 -4.10 -22.19
CA GLY A 92 -19.10 -4.85 -23.21
C GLY A 92 -17.59 -4.83 -22.98
N LEU A 93 -17.16 -5.10 -21.74
CA LEU A 93 -15.76 -5.19 -21.34
C LEU A 93 -15.31 -6.65 -21.30
N ASP A 94 -14.12 -6.92 -21.82
CA ASP A 94 -13.48 -8.24 -21.77
C ASP A 94 -12.73 -8.46 -20.45
N ALA A 95 -12.23 -7.38 -19.85
CA ALA A 95 -11.48 -7.41 -18.60
C ALA A 95 -11.61 -6.08 -17.83
N VAL A 96 -11.33 -6.13 -16.53
CA VAL A 96 -11.15 -4.96 -15.66
C VAL A 96 -9.79 -5.06 -14.97
N VAL A 97 -9.05 -3.95 -14.95
CA VAL A 97 -7.76 -3.81 -14.25
C VAL A 97 -7.95 -2.85 -13.08
N LEU A 98 -7.85 -3.38 -11.89
CA LEU A 98 -7.95 -2.65 -10.62
C LEU A 98 -6.56 -2.42 -10.06
N THR A 99 -6.26 -1.20 -9.64
CA THR A 99 -4.96 -0.81 -9.10
C THR A 99 -5.06 -0.07 -7.77
N SER A 100 -6.25 0.41 -7.40
CA SER A 100 -6.47 1.01 -6.08
C SER A 100 -6.47 -0.05 -4.99
N MET A 101 -5.87 0.27 -3.85
CA MET A 101 -5.77 -0.65 -2.71
C MET A 101 -7.15 -1.15 -2.26
N HIS A 102 -8.13 -0.26 -2.19
CA HIS A 102 -9.48 -0.62 -1.76
C HIS A 102 -10.21 -1.55 -2.74
N ASN A 103 -10.09 -1.34 -4.06
CA ASN A 103 -10.73 -2.23 -5.01
C ASN A 103 -9.99 -3.57 -5.14
N VAL A 104 -8.65 -3.57 -5.11
CA VAL A 104 -7.89 -4.82 -5.07
C VAL A 104 -8.31 -5.65 -3.85
N ALA A 105 -8.38 -5.04 -2.65
CA ALA A 105 -8.82 -5.73 -1.43
C ALA A 105 -10.27 -6.19 -1.51
N TYR A 106 -11.17 -5.36 -2.03
CA TYR A 106 -12.61 -5.65 -2.11
C TYR A 106 -12.89 -6.89 -2.96
N TYR A 107 -12.28 -6.99 -4.15
CA TYR A 107 -12.54 -8.08 -5.08
C TYR A 107 -11.66 -9.31 -4.88
N SER A 108 -10.48 -9.18 -4.30
CA SER A 108 -9.54 -10.29 -4.17
C SER A 108 -9.21 -10.71 -2.74
N GLY A 109 -9.56 -9.90 -1.75
CA GLY A 109 -9.14 -10.10 -0.36
C GLY A 109 -7.69 -9.66 -0.08
N PHE A 110 -6.90 -9.32 -1.10
CA PHE A 110 -5.52 -8.94 -0.94
C PHE A 110 -5.36 -7.44 -0.63
N LEU A 111 -5.14 -7.13 0.63
CA LEU A 111 -4.78 -5.78 1.06
C LEU A 111 -3.26 -5.62 1.00
N TYR A 112 -2.78 -4.96 -0.06
CA TYR A 112 -1.35 -4.71 -0.23
C TYR A 112 -0.91 -3.40 0.43
N CYS A 113 0.40 -3.26 0.66
CA CYS A 113 0.99 -2.00 1.08
C CYS A 113 1.50 -1.19 -0.13
N GLY A 114 1.24 0.11 -0.12
CA GLY A 114 1.52 0.99 -1.25
C GLY A 114 2.96 1.51 -1.34
N PHE A 115 3.98 0.67 -1.19
CA PHE A 115 5.38 1.08 -1.20
C PHE A 115 6.03 1.01 -2.59
N GLY A 116 5.74 1.99 -3.44
CA GLY A 116 6.52 2.24 -4.65
C GLY A 116 6.44 1.18 -5.76
N ARG A 117 6.04 -0.06 -5.47
CA ARG A 117 5.82 -1.10 -6.46
C ARG A 117 4.36 -1.17 -6.87
N PRO A 118 4.05 -1.34 -8.16
CA PRO A 118 2.68 -1.47 -8.61
C PRO A 118 2.10 -2.83 -8.21
N TYR A 119 0.84 -2.81 -7.80
CA TYR A 119 -0.01 -3.96 -7.53
C TYR A 119 -1.32 -3.79 -8.26
N GLY A 120 -1.99 -4.89 -8.51
CA GLY A 120 -3.30 -4.84 -9.14
C GLY A 120 -4.08 -6.14 -8.99
N CYS A 121 -5.29 -6.09 -9.47
CA CYS A 121 -6.15 -7.25 -9.68
C CYS A 121 -6.77 -7.15 -11.07
N VAL A 122 -6.74 -8.23 -11.80
CA VAL A 122 -7.37 -8.33 -13.12
C VAL A 122 -8.54 -9.30 -13.02
N VAL A 123 -9.72 -8.81 -13.40
CA VAL A 123 -10.93 -9.61 -13.48
C VAL A 123 -11.31 -9.79 -14.95
N THR A 124 -11.53 -11.03 -15.33
CA THR A 124 -12.05 -11.43 -16.66
C THR A 124 -13.37 -12.21 -16.47
N ALA A 125 -13.97 -12.67 -17.56
CA ALA A 125 -15.16 -13.51 -17.48
C ALA A 125 -14.96 -14.76 -16.62
N THR A 126 -13.71 -15.29 -16.54
CA THR A 126 -13.41 -16.57 -15.90
C THR A 126 -12.43 -16.49 -14.73
N GLU A 127 -11.61 -15.43 -14.64
CA GLU A 127 -10.55 -15.34 -13.66
C GLU A 127 -10.67 -14.06 -12.82
N CYS A 128 -10.20 -14.12 -11.58
CA CYS A 128 -9.88 -12.99 -10.72
C CYS A 128 -8.46 -13.22 -10.22
N VAL A 129 -7.48 -12.46 -10.73
CA VAL A 129 -6.06 -12.71 -10.53
C VAL A 129 -5.39 -11.46 -9.99
N THR A 130 -4.73 -11.57 -8.85
CA THR A 130 -3.89 -10.49 -8.33
C THR A 130 -2.54 -10.47 -9.02
N ILE A 131 -2.00 -9.27 -9.24
CA ILE A 131 -0.68 -9.04 -9.81
C ILE A 131 0.19 -8.39 -8.75
N SER A 132 1.29 -9.03 -8.37
CA SER A 132 2.14 -8.61 -7.26
C SER A 132 3.62 -8.63 -7.60
N ALA A 133 4.42 -7.90 -6.82
CA ALA A 133 5.86 -7.82 -6.99
C ALA A 133 6.58 -9.05 -6.45
N GLY A 134 7.66 -9.46 -7.10
CA GLY A 134 8.49 -10.61 -6.71
C GLY A 134 9.07 -10.53 -5.29
N ILE A 135 9.23 -9.32 -4.76
CA ILE A 135 9.72 -9.11 -3.38
C ILE A 135 8.77 -9.70 -2.32
N ASP A 136 7.46 -9.80 -2.61
CA ASP A 136 6.46 -10.31 -1.66
C ASP A 136 6.28 -11.83 -1.74
N ALA A 137 6.99 -12.48 -2.67
CA ALA A 137 7.02 -13.93 -2.83
C ALA A 137 5.62 -14.57 -2.84
N GLY A 138 5.35 -15.54 -1.99
CA GLY A 138 4.07 -16.26 -1.93
C GLY A 138 2.99 -15.60 -1.07
N GLN A 139 3.29 -14.53 -0.35
CA GLN A 139 2.32 -13.85 0.51
C GLN A 139 1.07 -13.36 -0.25
N PRO A 140 1.19 -12.70 -1.42
CA PRO A 140 0.00 -12.25 -2.16
C PRO A 140 -0.92 -13.38 -2.57
N TRP A 141 -0.38 -14.53 -2.99
CA TRP A 141 -1.19 -15.70 -3.29
C TRP A 141 -1.92 -16.24 -2.05
N ARG A 142 -1.23 -16.33 -0.91
CA ARG A 142 -1.89 -16.82 0.33
C ARG A 142 -3.05 -15.95 0.75
N ARG A 143 -2.96 -14.63 0.53
CA ARG A 143 -3.95 -13.64 0.99
C ARG A 143 -5.02 -13.32 -0.05
N SER A 144 -4.82 -13.70 -1.30
CA SER A 144 -5.82 -13.54 -2.37
C SER A 144 -6.84 -14.68 -2.35
N HIS A 145 -8.11 -14.35 -2.54
CA HIS A 145 -9.17 -15.34 -2.78
C HIS A 145 -8.88 -16.12 -4.08
N GLY A 146 -8.62 -15.43 -5.18
CA GLY A 146 -8.26 -16.03 -6.47
C GLY A 146 -6.78 -16.43 -6.56
N ASP A 147 -6.29 -16.48 -7.77
CA ASP A 147 -4.89 -16.76 -8.06
C ASP A 147 -4.04 -15.50 -8.02
N ASN A 148 -2.72 -15.67 -8.15
CA ASN A 148 -1.75 -14.60 -8.17
C ASN A 148 -0.69 -14.81 -9.25
N ILE A 149 -0.38 -13.74 -9.95
CA ILE A 149 0.81 -13.67 -10.82
C ILE A 149 1.82 -12.74 -10.16
N THR A 150 3.02 -13.25 -9.97
CA THR A 150 4.16 -12.53 -9.45
C THR A 150 5.00 -12.03 -10.61
N TYR A 151 5.12 -10.71 -10.77
CA TYR A 151 6.03 -10.14 -11.77
C TYR A 151 7.44 -9.96 -11.20
N THR A 152 8.44 -10.05 -12.06
CA THR A 152 9.85 -9.91 -11.68
C THR A 152 10.35 -8.49 -11.99
N ASP A 153 11.37 -8.04 -11.26
CA ASP A 153 11.88 -6.66 -11.35
C ASP A 153 13.13 -6.52 -12.24
N TRP A 154 13.56 -7.60 -12.88
CA TRP A 154 14.77 -7.57 -13.68
C TRP A 154 14.64 -6.73 -14.98
N ALA A 155 13.40 -6.47 -15.41
CA ALA A 155 13.10 -5.54 -16.48
C ALA A 155 12.01 -4.57 -16.02
N ARG A 156 12.05 -3.34 -16.51
CA ARG A 156 11.01 -2.36 -16.26
C ARG A 156 9.68 -2.81 -16.85
N ASP A 157 8.61 -2.40 -16.18
CA ASP A 157 7.24 -2.56 -16.68
C ASP A 157 6.75 -4.01 -16.78
N ASN A 158 7.42 -4.96 -16.11
CA ASN A 158 6.95 -6.34 -16.02
C ASN A 158 5.57 -6.46 -15.37
N PHE A 159 5.19 -5.52 -14.49
CA PHE A 159 3.82 -5.42 -13.98
C PHE A 159 2.80 -5.33 -15.13
N TRP A 160 3.02 -4.42 -16.07
CA TRP A 160 2.08 -4.22 -17.18
C TRP A 160 2.09 -5.37 -18.17
N ARG A 161 3.23 -6.07 -18.32
CA ARG A 161 3.33 -7.31 -19.10
C ARG A 161 2.52 -8.43 -18.43
N ALA A 162 2.58 -8.53 -17.10
CA ALA A 162 1.78 -9.46 -16.32
C ALA A 162 0.28 -9.13 -16.44
N VAL A 163 -0.12 -7.86 -16.37
CA VAL A 163 -1.50 -7.44 -16.66
C VAL A 163 -1.92 -7.87 -18.06
N ALA A 164 -1.11 -7.60 -19.07
CA ALA A 164 -1.40 -7.96 -20.47
C ALA A 164 -1.56 -9.46 -20.69
N SER A 165 -0.83 -10.29 -19.93
CA SER A 165 -0.95 -11.76 -20.04
C SER A 165 -2.30 -12.29 -19.58
N VAL A 166 -3.01 -11.55 -18.71
CA VAL A 166 -4.34 -11.93 -18.21
C VAL A 166 -5.44 -11.26 -19.04
N THR A 167 -5.32 -9.96 -19.31
CA THR A 167 -6.34 -9.24 -20.09
C THR A 167 -6.40 -9.70 -21.55
N GLY A 168 -5.26 -10.15 -22.10
CA GLY A 168 -5.07 -10.27 -23.54
C GLY A 168 -4.92 -8.91 -24.24
N LEU A 169 -4.34 -8.94 -25.44
CA LEU A 169 -4.16 -7.74 -26.28
C LEU A 169 -5.42 -7.44 -27.09
N GLY A 170 -5.65 -6.16 -27.39
CA GLY A 170 -6.74 -5.74 -28.28
C GLY A 170 -8.15 -5.94 -27.70
N LYS A 171 -8.28 -5.97 -26.40
CA LYS A 171 -9.53 -6.17 -25.65
C LYS A 171 -10.14 -4.85 -25.21
N ALA A 172 -11.44 -4.86 -24.90
CA ALA A 172 -12.10 -3.77 -24.20
C ALA A 172 -11.83 -3.91 -22.71
N VAL A 173 -11.15 -2.92 -22.09
CA VAL A 173 -10.67 -3.03 -20.72
C VAL A 173 -11.15 -1.86 -19.87
N GLY A 174 -11.80 -2.18 -18.75
CA GLY A 174 -12.13 -1.22 -17.70
C GLY A 174 -10.89 -0.92 -16.84
N VAL A 175 -10.72 0.35 -16.47
CA VAL A 175 -9.63 0.81 -15.59
C VAL A 175 -10.14 1.84 -14.59
N GLU A 176 -9.46 2.02 -13.49
CA GLU A 176 -9.76 3.06 -12.50
C GLU A 176 -9.09 4.38 -12.91
N ALA A 177 -9.82 5.25 -13.63
CA ALA A 177 -9.29 6.52 -14.10
C ALA A 177 -8.95 7.48 -12.95
N ASP A 178 -9.63 7.37 -11.82
CA ASP A 178 -9.37 8.14 -10.59
C ASP A 178 -8.09 7.71 -9.84
N HIS A 179 -7.54 6.55 -10.19
CA HIS A 179 -6.32 6.01 -9.58
C HIS A 179 -5.13 5.92 -10.54
N LEU A 180 -5.37 5.84 -11.85
CA LEU A 180 -4.31 5.79 -12.85
C LEU A 180 -3.65 7.16 -13.02
N THR A 181 -2.36 7.27 -12.67
CA THR A 181 -1.56 8.44 -13.05
C THR A 181 -1.36 8.48 -14.57
N MET A 182 -1.02 9.64 -15.12
CA MET A 182 -0.73 9.79 -16.56
C MET A 182 0.35 8.79 -17.03
N GLU A 183 1.42 8.62 -16.25
CA GLU A 183 2.48 7.65 -16.56
C GLU A 183 1.94 6.21 -16.60
N ARG A 184 1.11 5.84 -15.63
CA ARG A 184 0.50 4.50 -15.59
C ARG A 184 -0.46 4.27 -16.74
N ALA A 185 -1.23 5.29 -17.13
CA ALA A 185 -2.12 5.21 -18.28
C ALA A 185 -1.35 5.05 -19.62
N GLU A 186 -0.22 5.74 -19.76
CA GLU A 186 0.65 5.57 -20.92
C GLU A 186 1.23 4.14 -21.00
N LYS A 187 1.69 3.61 -19.87
CA LYS A 187 2.19 2.23 -19.79
C LYS A 187 1.09 1.21 -20.05
N PHE A 188 -0.10 1.41 -19.50
CA PHE A 188 -1.27 0.59 -19.81
C PHE A 188 -1.52 0.53 -21.32
N ASN A 189 -1.58 1.68 -21.98
CA ASN A 189 -1.80 1.75 -23.43
C ASN A 189 -0.65 1.08 -24.22
N THR A 190 0.59 1.19 -23.73
CA THR A 190 1.77 0.63 -24.41
C THR A 190 1.83 -0.89 -24.33
N PHE A 191 1.55 -1.46 -23.18
CA PHE A 191 1.75 -2.89 -22.91
C PHE A 191 0.47 -3.71 -23.06
N VAL A 192 -0.67 -3.22 -22.60
CA VAL A 192 -1.96 -3.92 -22.69
C VAL A 192 -2.60 -3.71 -24.09
N LYS A 193 -2.34 -2.55 -24.70
CA LYS A 193 -2.85 -2.20 -26.04
C LYS A 193 -4.35 -2.43 -26.17
N PRO A 194 -5.17 -1.82 -25.30
CA PRO A 194 -6.60 -2.06 -25.33
C PRO A 194 -7.22 -1.56 -26.63
N LYS A 195 -8.20 -2.29 -27.16
CA LYS A 195 -9.06 -1.80 -28.26
C LYS A 195 -9.90 -0.61 -27.81
N ARG A 196 -10.33 -0.64 -26.56
CA ARG A 196 -11.08 0.41 -25.89
C ARG A 196 -10.75 0.39 -24.41
N GLY A 197 -10.38 1.53 -23.83
CA GLY A 197 -10.30 1.77 -22.39
C GLY A 197 -11.59 2.45 -21.90
N MET A 198 -12.08 2.07 -20.73
CA MET A 198 -13.25 2.68 -20.10
C MET A 198 -12.98 2.93 -18.62
N ASP A 199 -13.39 4.08 -18.11
CA ASP A 199 -13.38 4.34 -16.68
C ASP A 199 -14.44 3.50 -15.97
N ILE A 200 -14.00 2.67 -15.02
CA ILE A 200 -14.85 1.80 -14.21
C ILE A 200 -15.03 2.34 -12.77
N SER A 201 -14.32 3.41 -12.40
CA SER A 201 -14.30 3.94 -11.03
C SER A 201 -15.70 4.26 -10.49
N PRO A 202 -16.60 4.92 -11.25
CA PRO A 202 -17.94 5.20 -10.73
C PRO A 202 -18.76 3.93 -10.45
N ALA A 203 -18.65 2.92 -11.30
CA ALA A 203 -19.41 1.68 -11.15
C ALA A 203 -18.92 0.85 -9.95
N THR A 204 -17.62 0.71 -9.77
CA THR A 204 -17.04 0.03 -8.61
C THR A 204 -17.32 0.78 -7.30
N MET A 205 -17.36 2.11 -7.34
CA MET A 205 -17.76 2.91 -6.19
C MET A 205 -19.21 2.61 -5.78
N VAL A 206 -20.14 2.60 -6.74
CA VAL A 206 -21.56 2.30 -6.48
C VAL A 206 -21.72 0.90 -5.87
N GLN A 207 -21.02 -0.10 -6.40
CA GLN A 207 -21.06 -1.45 -5.85
C GLN A 207 -20.62 -1.49 -4.38
N ARG A 208 -19.52 -0.79 -4.03
CA ARG A 208 -19.00 -0.72 -2.66
C ARG A 208 -19.83 0.17 -1.72
N MET A 209 -20.65 1.06 -2.22
CA MET A 209 -21.50 1.92 -1.39
C MET A 209 -22.57 1.12 -0.63
N THR A 210 -23.10 0.06 -1.22
CA THR A 210 -24.04 -0.84 -0.56
C THR A 210 -23.25 -1.93 0.15
N LYS A 211 -23.36 -1.97 1.48
CA LYS A 211 -22.61 -2.94 2.31
C LYS A 211 -23.41 -4.22 2.52
N SER A 212 -22.73 -5.36 2.41
CA SER A 212 -23.29 -6.65 2.79
C SER A 212 -23.51 -6.75 4.31
N ALA A 213 -24.25 -7.75 4.75
CA ALA A 213 -24.43 -8.02 6.18
C ALA A 213 -23.09 -8.33 6.88
N ALA A 214 -22.18 -9.03 6.19
CA ALA A 214 -20.85 -9.36 6.70
C ALA A 214 -19.97 -8.10 6.84
N GLU A 215 -19.99 -7.22 5.84
CA GLU A 215 -19.29 -5.92 5.91
C GLU A 215 -19.82 -5.06 7.08
N ILE A 216 -21.15 -4.99 7.25
CA ILE A 216 -21.77 -4.25 8.37
C ILE A 216 -21.32 -4.84 9.71
N ALA A 217 -21.27 -6.17 9.84
CA ALA A 217 -20.80 -6.83 11.05
C ALA A 217 -19.35 -6.46 11.39
N LEU A 218 -18.45 -6.47 10.38
CA LEU A 218 -17.05 -6.08 10.55
C LEU A 218 -16.91 -4.60 10.92
N ILE A 219 -17.64 -3.70 10.25
CA ILE A 219 -17.65 -2.26 10.55
C ILE A 219 -18.11 -2.00 12.00
N LYS A 220 -19.13 -2.71 12.48
CA LYS A 220 -19.57 -2.60 13.89
C LYS A 220 -18.48 -3.03 14.87
N GLN A 221 -17.71 -4.06 14.55
CA GLN A 221 -16.58 -4.48 15.37
C GLN A 221 -15.46 -3.44 15.33
N GLY A 222 -15.18 -2.85 14.15
CA GLY A 222 -14.24 -1.74 14.02
C GLY A 222 -14.62 -0.55 14.89
N ALA A 223 -15.91 -0.18 14.93
CA ALA A 223 -16.40 0.88 15.83
C ALA A 223 -16.13 0.56 17.31
N GLN A 224 -16.34 -0.70 17.73
CA GLN A 224 -16.01 -1.12 19.10
C GLN A 224 -14.51 -1.05 19.41
N VAL A 225 -13.67 -1.34 18.44
CA VAL A 225 -12.21 -1.18 18.57
C VAL A 225 -11.86 0.31 18.70
N ALA A 226 -12.52 1.19 17.93
CA ALA A 226 -12.35 2.64 18.08
C ALA A 226 -12.73 3.14 19.46
N ASP A 227 -13.81 2.60 20.06
CA ASP A 227 -14.21 2.92 21.45
C ASP A 227 -13.11 2.54 22.46
N VAL A 228 -12.46 1.37 22.30
CA VAL A 228 -11.33 0.96 23.14
C VAL A 228 -10.19 1.98 23.05
N GLY A 229 -9.86 2.44 21.84
CA GLY A 229 -8.88 3.50 21.64
C GLY A 229 -9.29 4.82 22.30
N GLY A 230 -10.55 5.23 22.14
CA GLY A 230 -11.09 6.43 22.74
C GLY A 230 -11.04 6.41 24.28
N TYR A 231 -11.35 5.29 24.91
CA TYR A 231 -11.22 5.14 26.36
C TYR A 231 -9.75 5.18 26.82
N ALA A 232 -8.85 4.55 26.10
CA ALA A 232 -7.42 4.61 26.43
C ALA A 232 -6.86 6.04 26.32
N ILE A 233 -7.30 6.81 25.31
CA ILE A 233 -6.96 8.23 25.17
C ILE A 233 -7.48 9.02 26.38
N ARG A 234 -8.75 8.87 26.73
CA ARG A 234 -9.36 9.55 27.89
C ARG A 234 -8.56 9.31 29.17
N ASP A 235 -8.17 8.06 29.40
CA ASP A 235 -7.46 7.67 30.61
C ASP A 235 -5.99 8.14 30.62
N ALA A 236 -5.41 8.41 29.48
CA ALA A 236 -4.07 8.97 29.32
C ALA A 236 -4.03 10.52 29.44
N VAL A 237 -5.17 11.20 29.30
CA VAL A 237 -5.25 12.66 29.36
C VAL A 237 -4.97 13.15 30.79
N ARG A 238 -3.91 13.97 30.92
CA ARG A 238 -3.56 14.69 32.15
C ARG A 238 -2.75 15.93 31.82
N VAL A 239 -2.82 16.95 32.65
CA VAL A 239 -1.97 18.14 32.51
C VAL A 239 -0.50 17.73 32.47
N GLY A 240 0.23 18.27 31.49
CA GLY A 240 1.64 17.96 31.25
C GLY A 240 1.93 16.72 30.42
N ALA A 241 0.95 15.84 30.11
CA ALA A 241 1.12 14.77 29.13
C ALA A 241 1.35 15.39 27.74
N ARG A 242 2.18 14.75 26.90
CA ARG A 242 2.36 15.17 25.51
C ARG A 242 1.24 14.61 24.65
N GLU A 243 0.85 15.36 23.61
CA GLU A 243 -0.15 14.87 22.64
C GLU A 243 0.23 13.49 22.08
N ILE A 244 1.52 13.30 21.73
CA ILE A 244 1.98 12.02 21.19
C ILE A 244 1.83 10.86 22.16
N ASP A 245 2.07 11.07 23.47
CA ASP A 245 1.93 10.00 24.47
C ASP A 245 0.46 9.57 24.60
N VAL A 246 -0.45 10.54 24.53
CA VAL A 246 -1.90 10.30 24.60
C VAL A 246 -2.39 9.59 23.32
N ALA A 247 -1.91 10.03 22.15
CA ALA A 247 -2.26 9.40 20.86
C ALA A 247 -1.77 7.95 20.79
N MET A 248 -0.54 7.69 21.23
CA MET A 248 0.03 6.33 21.23
C MET A 248 -0.70 5.40 22.18
N ALA A 249 -1.17 5.88 23.33
CA ALA A 249 -1.99 5.06 24.23
C ALA A 249 -3.27 4.55 23.54
N GLY A 250 -3.94 5.40 22.77
CA GLY A 250 -5.11 4.99 21.99
C GLY A 250 -4.79 4.04 20.86
N ARG A 251 -3.73 4.34 20.11
CA ARG A 251 -3.27 3.47 19.01
C ARG A 251 -2.90 2.07 19.50
N ASP A 252 -2.07 1.98 20.51
CA ASP A 252 -1.61 0.71 21.06
C ASP A 252 -2.78 -0.12 21.59
N ALA A 253 -3.75 0.51 22.25
CA ALA A 253 -4.96 -0.15 22.74
C ALA A 253 -5.79 -0.74 21.58
N MET A 254 -5.97 0.01 20.47
CA MET A 254 -6.67 -0.48 19.28
C MET A 254 -5.93 -1.64 18.64
N GLU A 255 -4.62 -1.54 18.44
CA GLU A 255 -3.81 -2.62 17.83
C GLU A 255 -3.87 -3.92 18.65
N MET A 256 -3.77 -3.81 19.98
CA MET A 256 -3.88 -4.98 20.86
C MET A 256 -5.29 -5.59 20.84
N GLU A 257 -6.33 -4.77 20.76
CA GLU A 257 -7.71 -5.26 20.68
C GLU A 257 -7.98 -5.90 19.29
N ILE A 258 -7.43 -5.35 18.20
CA ILE A 258 -7.51 -5.98 16.88
C ILE A 258 -6.81 -7.34 16.90
N ALA A 259 -5.60 -7.41 17.45
CA ALA A 259 -4.86 -8.67 17.55
C ALA A 259 -5.61 -9.75 18.35
N LYS A 260 -6.37 -9.35 19.38
CA LYS A 260 -7.19 -10.24 20.21
C LYS A 260 -8.45 -10.72 19.49
N ARG A 261 -9.18 -9.80 18.81
CA ARG A 261 -10.45 -10.12 18.15
C ARG A 261 -10.27 -10.80 16.80
N PHE A 262 -9.19 -10.45 16.09
CA PHE A 262 -8.91 -10.88 14.73
C PHE A 262 -7.49 -11.47 14.65
N PRO A 263 -7.23 -12.62 15.31
CA PRO A 263 -5.88 -13.21 15.37
C PRO A 263 -5.32 -13.57 13.99
N ASP A 264 -6.21 -13.89 13.04
CA ASP A 264 -5.84 -14.23 11.66
C ASP A 264 -5.64 -13.02 10.74
N ALA A 265 -5.94 -11.80 11.20
CA ALA A 265 -5.71 -10.60 10.42
C ALA A 265 -4.21 -10.32 10.28
N GLU A 266 -3.66 -10.51 9.09
CA GLU A 266 -2.24 -10.32 8.80
C GLU A 266 -1.86 -8.84 8.62
N TYR A 267 -2.79 -8.00 8.25
CA TYR A 267 -2.58 -6.57 8.05
C TYR A 267 -3.43 -5.76 9.02
N ARG A 268 -2.78 -4.85 9.71
CA ARG A 268 -3.39 -3.90 10.62
C ARG A 268 -2.83 -2.53 10.32
N ASP A 269 -3.68 -1.53 10.30
CA ASP A 269 -3.27 -0.14 10.16
C ASP A 269 -4.23 0.71 10.96
N THR A 270 -3.74 1.21 12.08
CA THR A 270 -4.50 2.06 12.98
C THR A 270 -3.76 3.35 13.22
N TRP A 271 -4.47 4.43 13.32
CA TRP A 271 -3.89 5.72 13.68
C TRP A 271 -4.85 6.54 14.53
N VAL A 272 -4.27 7.47 15.23
CA VAL A 272 -4.97 8.39 16.11
C VAL A 272 -4.52 9.79 15.76
N TRP A 273 -5.48 10.67 15.57
CA TRP A 273 -5.24 12.10 15.64
C TRP A 273 -5.72 12.60 17.00
N PHE A 274 -4.80 13.21 17.74
CA PHE A 274 -5.08 13.82 19.02
C PHE A 274 -4.42 15.19 19.09
N GLN A 275 -5.23 16.21 19.21
CA GLN A 275 -4.78 17.61 19.26
C GLN A 275 -5.26 18.27 20.54
N SER A 276 -4.52 19.30 20.97
CA SER A 276 -4.85 20.06 22.18
C SER A 276 -4.62 21.55 22.00
N GLY A 277 -5.48 22.39 22.61
CA GLY A 277 -5.37 23.84 22.59
C GLY A 277 -5.29 24.39 21.17
N ILE A 278 -4.22 25.15 20.85
CA ILE A 278 -4.05 25.76 19.51
C ILE A 278 -4.02 24.75 18.37
N ASN A 279 -3.57 23.52 18.62
CA ASN A 279 -3.53 22.49 17.59
C ASN A 279 -4.93 21.97 17.20
N THR A 280 -6.00 22.44 17.84
CA THR A 280 -7.39 22.09 17.48
C THR A 280 -8.00 23.08 16.48
N ASP A 281 -7.25 24.03 15.96
CA ASP A 281 -7.70 25.00 14.94
C ASP A 281 -7.92 24.36 13.55
N GLY A 282 -7.42 23.14 13.34
CA GLY A 282 -7.63 22.34 12.14
C GLY A 282 -7.84 20.85 12.48
N ALA A 283 -8.80 20.20 11.83
CA ALA A 283 -9.15 18.80 12.10
C ALA A 283 -8.00 17.81 11.82
N HIS A 284 -7.08 18.20 10.94
CA HIS A 284 -5.99 17.32 10.47
C HIS A 284 -4.61 17.83 10.88
N ASN A 285 -4.52 18.62 11.93
CA ASN A 285 -3.24 19.02 12.47
C ASN A 285 -2.48 17.78 12.99
N PRO A 286 -1.16 17.70 12.74
CA PRO A 286 -0.37 16.56 13.17
C PRO A 286 -0.32 16.47 14.70
N VAL A 287 -0.23 15.27 15.21
CA VAL A 287 0.08 15.02 16.62
C VAL A 287 1.50 15.48 16.92
N THR A 288 1.66 16.25 17.99
CA THR A 288 2.94 16.89 18.33
C THR A 288 3.44 16.46 19.71
N SER A 289 4.58 17.03 20.13
CA SER A 289 5.09 16.91 21.49
C SER A 289 4.58 18.02 22.43
N ARG A 290 3.57 18.81 22.00
CA ARG A 290 2.94 19.82 22.86
C ARG A 290 2.41 19.18 24.15
N LYS A 291 2.66 19.81 25.29
CA LYS A 291 2.15 19.38 26.58
C LYS A 291 0.75 19.95 26.81
N LEU A 292 -0.17 19.12 27.28
CA LEU A 292 -1.53 19.51 27.62
C LEU A 292 -1.52 20.48 28.79
N LYS A 293 -2.39 21.49 28.72
CA LYS A 293 -2.59 22.50 29.74
C LYS A 293 -4.02 22.46 30.27
N GLN A 294 -4.19 22.91 31.48
CA GLN A 294 -5.55 23.12 32.04
C GLN A 294 -6.33 24.10 31.16
N GLY A 295 -7.56 23.74 30.79
CA GLY A 295 -8.42 24.55 29.93
C GLY A 295 -8.24 24.36 28.45
N ASP A 296 -7.32 23.49 27.99
CA ASP A 296 -7.21 23.12 26.57
C ASP A 296 -8.51 22.46 26.08
N ILE A 297 -8.95 22.84 24.89
CA ILE A 297 -9.88 22.03 24.09
C ILE A 297 -9.09 20.85 23.56
N LEU A 298 -9.70 19.67 23.53
CA LEU A 298 -9.10 18.44 23.02
C LEU A 298 -9.94 17.92 21.84
N SER A 299 -9.27 17.48 20.80
CA SER A 299 -9.88 16.79 19.67
C SER A 299 -9.22 15.43 19.49
N LEU A 300 -10.01 14.39 19.25
CA LEU A 300 -9.50 13.06 19.01
C LEU A 300 -10.26 12.36 17.88
N ASN A 301 -9.53 11.58 17.10
CA ASN A 301 -10.08 10.66 16.12
C ASN A 301 -9.33 9.33 16.22
N CYS A 302 -10.08 8.24 16.25
CA CYS A 302 -9.57 6.88 16.25
C CYS A 302 -9.94 6.20 14.94
N PHE A 303 -8.94 5.71 14.22
CA PHE A 303 -9.10 5.09 12.90
C PHE A 303 -8.55 3.66 12.92
N PRO A 304 -9.28 2.66 13.44
CA PRO A 304 -8.90 1.27 13.26
C PRO A 304 -9.14 0.87 11.81
N MET A 305 -8.20 0.12 11.23
CA MET A 305 -8.41 -0.55 9.96
C MET A 305 -8.28 -2.07 10.17
N ILE A 306 -9.34 -2.81 9.88
CA ILE A 306 -9.39 -4.26 10.03
C ILE A 306 -9.65 -4.87 8.66
N SER A 307 -8.64 -5.50 8.07
CA SER A 307 -8.73 -6.14 6.75
C SER A 307 -9.27 -5.20 5.64
N GLY A 308 -8.93 -3.92 5.71
CA GLY A 308 -9.35 -2.90 4.75
C GLY A 308 -10.65 -2.17 5.08
N TYR A 309 -11.23 -2.41 6.28
CA TYR A 309 -12.46 -1.79 6.80
C TYR A 309 -12.20 -1.01 8.07
#